data_f59bf9a0a76d2ef46141ae781da37181
#
_entry.id   f59bf9a0a76d2ef46141ae781da37181
#
_cell.length_a   1.000
_cell.length_b   1.000
_cell.length_c   1.000
_cell.angle_alpha   90.00
_cell.angle_beta   90.00
_cell.angle_gamma   90.00
#
_symmetry.space_group_name_H-M   'P 1'
#
loop_
_entity.id
_entity.type
_entity.pdbx_description
1 polymer ?
#
loop_
_entity_poly.entity_id
_entity_poly.type
_entity_poly.pdbx_seq_one_letter_code
_entity_poly.pdbx_strand_id
1 'polypeptide(L)'
;CGYPQRTETMTEHGWRIAEIEAVSGTVLLDMEKRSRVFQDRRQTYLGIAGAVTAETGHSACILAGDDRETGGTLIQYGETDWKFLKRMASRMGLPLVPDTGYYYPRFYMGLPEGEKKELGEVLSCGICFDGRYYAVSGRCTVDRKDFICYDVVTGTRLSLGDRVTYEGRELTVSRKKTELVRGEVLFTYRLAGESYTRVAPEENPDYTGMSFVGEVTAACGERVELAFDMDRASAGGNSYGFAPATGNLMYCMPQVGTKAALYLGSGNEAQGVVSGCIRTNGASCEGTGSPEKKGFCSEHGKGMSLYPQSMGMDGGEAGKLTMEDGSGTLLGSSGSLLLLAKEGIRLESMTGIAVHGVSDIMALCGAGTSSLCVNGSVDMMGALTGLGGSTYRNYAPYADAPEEGKFDWGGFTRNLVMGLAVGAACIAMSLLLPGIGTIAAGALMGAGIGAVSASVTGAGMCGVQRKP
;
A
#
# COMPACT_ATOMS: atom_id res chain seq x y z
N CYS A 1 45.18 -19.95 -3.54
CA CYS A 1 44.98 -19.38 -2.19
C CYS A 1 43.66 -19.87 -1.65
N GLY A 2 43.60 -20.18 -0.32
CA GLY A 2 42.38 -20.67 0.29
C GLY A 2 42.45 -20.64 1.81
N TYR A 3 41.28 -20.80 2.42
CA TYR A 3 41.11 -20.93 3.86
C TYR A 3 41.01 -22.43 4.21
N PRO A 4 41.86 -22.95 5.11
CA PRO A 4 41.78 -24.34 5.54
C PRO A 4 40.46 -24.57 6.28
N GLN A 5 39.69 -25.54 5.81
CA GLN A 5 38.46 -26.02 6.46
C GLN A 5 38.70 -27.25 7.35
N ARG A 6 39.59 -28.13 6.86
CA ARG A 6 39.95 -29.37 7.57
C ARG A 6 41.45 -29.56 7.43
N THR A 7 42.07 -29.93 8.54
CA THR A 7 43.48 -30.33 8.58
C THR A 7 43.58 -31.59 9.38
N GLU A 8 44.07 -32.66 8.75
CA GLU A 8 44.31 -33.93 9.40
C GLU A 8 45.78 -34.32 9.28
N THR A 9 46.33 -34.85 10.32
CA THR A 9 47.68 -35.41 10.30
C THR A 9 47.60 -36.88 10.64
N MET A 10 48.20 -37.72 9.80
CA MET A 10 48.30 -39.15 10.01
C MET A 10 49.74 -39.60 9.91
N THR A 11 50.05 -40.70 10.54
CA THR A 11 51.39 -41.35 10.38
C THR A 11 51.17 -42.64 9.66
N GLU A 12 51.75 -42.77 8.50
CA GLU A 12 51.67 -43.96 7.67
C GLU A 12 53.10 -44.39 7.27
N HIS A 13 53.44 -45.65 7.51
CA HIS A 13 54.75 -46.20 7.26
C HIS A 13 55.94 -45.38 7.80
N GLY A 14 55.75 -44.70 8.95
CA GLY A 14 56.78 -43.86 9.56
C GLY A 14 56.88 -42.43 9.04
N TRP A 15 56.06 -42.06 8.01
CA TRP A 15 55.93 -40.72 7.50
C TRP A 15 54.78 -39.98 8.10
N ARG A 16 54.93 -38.71 8.44
CA ARG A 16 53.84 -37.80 8.79
C ARG A 16 53.22 -37.20 7.53
N ILE A 17 51.97 -37.51 7.29
CA ILE A 17 51.20 -36.99 6.18
C ILE A 17 50.25 -35.96 6.75
N ALA A 18 50.20 -34.76 6.13
CA ALA A 18 49.19 -33.74 6.45
C ALA A 18 48.25 -33.64 5.25
N GLU A 19 46.96 -33.86 5.51
CA GLU A 19 45.90 -33.61 4.58
C GLU A 19 45.24 -32.27 4.91
N ILE A 20 45.17 -31.37 3.96
CA ILE A 20 44.59 -30.02 4.13
C ILE A 20 43.51 -29.83 3.07
N GLU A 21 42.29 -29.67 3.55
CA GLU A 21 41.18 -29.24 2.72
C GLU A 21 41.01 -27.73 2.88
N ALA A 22 41.02 -26.99 1.77
CA ALA A 22 40.90 -25.55 1.78
C ALA A 22 39.86 -25.07 0.77
N VAL A 23 39.17 -23.98 1.10
CA VAL A 23 38.16 -23.36 0.26
C VAL A 23 38.59 -21.95 -0.16
N SER A 24 37.95 -21.41 -1.21
CA SER A 24 38.24 -20.04 -1.69
C SER A 24 37.87 -18.99 -0.67
N GLY A 25 38.39 -17.77 -0.81
CA GLY A 25 38.09 -16.62 0.04
C GLY A 25 36.60 -16.26 0.13
N THR A 26 35.78 -16.74 -0.79
CA THR A 26 34.33 -16.56 -0.75
C THR A 26 33.64 -17.21 0.46
N VAL A 27 34.32 -18.11 1.16
CA VAL A 27 33.81 -18.68 2.42
C VAL A 27 33.54 -17.61 3.47
N LEU A 28 34.25 -16.49 3.44
CA LEU A 28 34.02 -15.37 4.37
C LEU A 28 32.63 -14.72 4.19
N LEU A 29 32.05 -14.84 3.01
CA LEU A 29 30.67 -14.40 2.72
C LEU A 29 29.61 -15.41 3.18
N ASP A 30 30.03 -16.62 3.57
CA ASP A 30 29.10 -17.71 3.97
C ASP A 30 29.13 -17.98 5.49
N MET A 31 29.81 -17.14 6.26
CA MET A 31 29.99 -17.36 7.71
C MET A 31 28.82 -16.86 8.55
N GLU A 32 28.26 -15.71 8.20
CA GLU A 32 27.22 -15.05 9.00
C GLU A 32 25.93 -14.90 8.23
N LYS A 33 24.81 -15.18 8.91
CA LYS A 33 23.48 -14.91 8.40
C LYS A 33 23.11 -13.45 8.67
N ARG A 34 22.53 -12.79 7.67
CA ARG A 34 22.15 -11.39 7.74
C ARG A 34 20.72 -11.18 7.26
N SER A 35 20.16 -10.02 7.65
CA SER A 35 18.85 -9.58 7.19
C SER A 35 18.97 -8.12 6.74
N ARG A 36 18.64 -7.86 5.48
CA ARG A 36 18.70 -6.56 4.83
C ARG A 36 17.59 -6.46 3.78
N VAL A 37 17.16 -5.24 3.49
CA VAL A 37 16.22 -4.97 2.40
C VAL A 37 16.84 -3.97 1.43
N PHE A 38 16.66 -4.20 0.15
CA PHE A 38 17.09 -3.33 -0.94
C PHE A 38 15.84 -2.96 -1.74
N GLN A 39 15.36 -1.74 -1.63
CA GLN A 39 14.09 -1.30 -2.20
C GLN A 39 14.22 -0.42 -3.43
N ASP A 40 15.39 0.16 -3.68
CA ASP A 40 15.61 0.99 -4.86
C ASP A 40 15.57 0.13 -6.14
N ARG A 41 14.51 0.33 -6.91
CA ARG A 41 14.25 -0.41 -8.16
C ARG A 41 15.28 -0.14 -9.26
N ARG A 42 15.98 0.99 -9.19
CA ARG A 42 17.03 1.38 -10.14
C ARG A 42 18.38 0.83 -9.76
N GLN A 43 18.52 0.34 -8.54
CA GLN A 43 19.76 -0.27 -8.11
C GLN A 43 20.05 -1.52 -8.95
N THR A 44 21.28 -1.65 -9.38
CA THR A 44 21.69 -2.77 -10.22
C THR A 44 22.12 -3.97 -9.38
N TYR A 45 22.12 -5.15 -9.98
CA TYR A 45 22.60 -6.38 -9.32
C TYR A 45 24.06 -6.26 -8.89
N LEU A 46 24.92 -5.65 -9.71
CA LEU A 46 26.31 -5.42 -9.35
C LEU A 46 26.45 -4.39 -8.21
N GLY A 47 25.64 -3.34 -8.24
CA GLY A 47 25.59 -2.35 -7.16
C GLY A 47 25.22 -2.96 -5.80
N ILE A 48 24.21 -3.85 -5.78
CA ILE A 48 23.83 -4.59 -4.56
C ILE A 48 24.95 -5.55 -4.14
N ALA A 49 25.56 -6.27 -5.08
CA ALA A 49 26.68 -7.14 -4.76
C ALA A 49 27.83 -6.37 -4.10
N GLY A 50 28.13 -5.17 -4.59
CA GLY A 50 29.12 -4.26 -3.99
C GLY A 50 28.72 -3.84 -2.57
N ALA A 51 27.45 -3.46 -2.36
CA ALA A 51 26.95 -3.08 -1.02
C ALA A 51 26.98 -4.25 -0.02
N VAL A 52 26.62 -5.45 -0.46
CA VAL A 52 26.65 -6.67 0.38
C VAL A 52 28.07 -7.05 0.77
N THR A 53 29.02 -6.94 -0.15
CA THR A 53 30.41 -7.34 0.08
C THR A 53 31.29 -6.26 0.73
N ALA A 54 30.82 -5.02 0.76
CA ALA A 54 31.59 -3.90 1.34
C ALA A 54 31.98 -4.14 2.82
N GLU A 55 31.14 -4.84 3.57
CA GLU A 55 31.38 -5.12 4.99
C GLU A 55 32.46 -6.19 5.23
N THR A 56 32.82 -6.97 4.22
CA THR A 56 33.87 -8.00 4.30
C THR A 56 35.28 -7.46 4.05
N GLY A 57 35.43 -6.15 3.87
CA GLY A 57 36.70 -5.50 3.59
C GLY A 57 37.12 -5.62 2.13
N HIS A 58 38.22 -6.30 1.85
CA HIS A 58 38.63 -6.53 0.46
C HIS A 58 37.74 -7.59 -0.19
N SER A 59 36.97 -7.19 -1.18
CA SER A 59 36.13 -8.09 -1.96
C SER A 59 36.03 -7.56 -3.39
N ALA A 60 35.77 -8.44 -4.35
CA ALA A 60 35.53 -8.05 -5.74
C ALA A 60 34.49 -8.95 -6.38
N CYS A 61 33.43 -8.34 -6.91
CA CYS A 61 32.46 -8.99 -7.77
C CYS A 61 32.67 -8.52 -9.21
N ILE A 62 32.76 -9.46 -10.14
CA ILE A 62 32.91 -9.20 -11.56
C ILE A 62 31.70 -9.79 -12.28
N LEU A 63 30.96 -8.95 -12.98
CA LEU A 63 29.81 -9.40 -13.76
C LEU A 63 30.26 -9.83 -15.16
N ALA A 64 29.91 -11.04 -15.54
CA ALA A 64 30.07 -11.53 -16.90
C ALA A 64 28.79 -11.24 -17.69
N GLY A 65 28.79 -10.19 -18.47
CA GLY A 65 27.65 -9.71 -19.25
C GLY A 65 27.13 -8.35 -18.78
N ASP A 66 25.92 -7.99 -19.23
CA ASP A 66 25.32 -6.69 -18.96
C ASP A 66 24.70 -6.62 -17.55
N ASP A 67 24.99 -5.55 -16.83
CA ASP A 67 24.34 -5.25 -15.57
C ASP A 67 22.90 -4.79 -15.79
N ARG A 68 22.01 -5.16 -14.87
CA ARG A 68 20.59 -4.85 -14.95
C ARG A 68 20.09 -4.27 -13.65
N GLU A 69 19.10 -3.39 -13.75
CA GLU A 69 18.32 -2.94 -12.61
C GLU A 69 17.52 -4.10 -12.01
N THR A 70 17.33 -4.07 -10.69
CA THR A 70 16.58 -5.12 -9.98
C THR A 70 15.09 -5.07 -10.29
N GLY A 71 14.57 -3.87 -10.61
CA GLY A 71 13.17 -3.64 -10.95
C GLY A 71 12.18 -3.82 -9.77
N GLY A 72 12.66 -4.23 -8.61
CA GLY A 72 11.84 -4.49 -7.44
C GLY A 72 12.63 -4.62 -6.16
N THR A 73 11.95 -4.93 -5.07
CA THR A 73 12.57 -5.18 -3.77
C THR A 73 13.29 -6.52 -3.76
N LEU A 74 14.46 -6.54 -3.13
CA LEU A 74 15.20 -7.74 -2.78
C LEU A 74 15.35 -7.81 -1.26
N ILE A 75 15.04 -8.95 -0.67
CA ILE A 75 15.12 -9.18 0.77
C ILE A 75 16.13 -10.29 1.04
N GLN A 76 17.20 -9.96 1.73
CA GLN A 76 18.05 -10.94 2.39
C GLN A 76 17.46 -11.18 3.78
N TYR A 77 17.08 -12.41 4.10
CA TYR A 77 16.50 -12.74 5.40
C TYR A 77 17.04 -14.06 5.91
N GLY A 78 17.78 -13.99 7.01
CA GLY A 78 18.34 -15.18 7.66
C GLY A 78 19.27 -16.00 6.78
N GLU A 79 19.79 -15.43 5.71
CA GLU A 79 20.70 -16.09 4.76
C GLU A 79 22.08 -15.43 4.78
N THR A 80 23.10 -16.20 4.46
CA THR A 80 24.46 -15.69 4.32
C THR A 80 24.57 -14.81 3.10
N ASP A 81 25.59 -13.95 3.06
CA ASP A 81 25.84 -13.09 1.92
C ASP A 81 26.09 -13.90 0.64
N TRP A 82 26.80 -15.02 0.75
CA TRP A 82 27.05 -15.93 -0.39
C TRP A 82 25.76 -16.55 -0.92
N LYS A 83 24.88 -17.03 -0.03
CA LYS A 83 23.58 -17.61 -0.41
C LYS A 83 22.69 -16.55 -1.08
N PHE A 84 22.63 -15.33 -0.51
CA PHE A 84 21.88 -14.22 -1.09
C PHE A 84 22.39 -13.81 -2.48
N LEU A 85 23.71 -13.64 -2.63
CA LEU A 85 24.34 -13.31 -3.91
C LEU A 85 24.08 -14.38 -4.97
N LYS A 86 24.12 -15.66 -4.59
CA LYS A 86 23.81 -16.79 -5.45
C LYS A 86 22.37 -16.74 -5.94
N ARG A 87 21.43 -16.44 -5.05
CA ARG A 87 20.01 -16.27 -5.37
C ARG A 87 19.79 -15.06 -6.29
N MET A 88 20.48 -13.93 -6.06
CA MET A 88 20.44 -12.77 -6.96
C MET A 88 20.98 -13.10 -8.36
N ALA A 89 22.15 -13.73 -8.45
CA ALA A 89 22.73 -14.12 -9.73
C ALA A 89 21.81 -15.08 -10.49
N SER A 90 21.12 -16.00 -9.78
CA SER A 90 20.16 -16.92 -10.39
C SER A 90 18.99 -16.21 -11.07
N ARG A 91 18.56 -15.05 -10.60
CA ARG A 91 17.52 -14.22 -11.25
C ARG A 91 17.98 -13.65 -12.58
N MET A 92 19.28 -13.49 -12.75
CA MET A 92 19.91 -13.16 -14.03
C MET A 92 20.15 -14.41 -14.89
N GLY A 93 19.84 -15.59 -14.36
CA GLY A 93 20.17 -16.87 -14.98
C GLY A 93 21.67 -17.19 -14.93
N LEU A 94 22.43 -16.57 -14.03
CA LEU A 94 23.88 -16.68 -13.93
C LEU A 94 24.29 -17.46 -12.68
N PRO A 95 25.33 -18.31 -12.76
CA PRO A 95 25.96 -18.91 -11.60
C PRO A 95 26.88 -17.92 -10.88
N LEU A 96 27.20 -18.19 -9.61
CA LEU A 96 28.35 -17.58 -8.94
C LEU A 96 29.58 -18.49 -9.11
N VAL A 97 30.69 -17.93 -9.55
CA VAL A 97 31.95 -18.65 -9.75
C VAL A 97 33.04 -18.03 -8.89
N PRO A 98 33.52 -18.72 -7.83
CA PRO A 98 34.61 -18.23 -6.99
C PRO A 98 35.91 -18.12 -7.78
N ASP A 99 36.67 -17.05 -7.55
CA ASP A 99 38.07 -16.95 -8.04
C ASP A 99 39.02 -17.47 -6.96
N THR A 100 39.62 -18.59 -7.22
CA THR A 100 40.55 -19.27 -6.30
C THR A 100 41.98 -18.69 -6.33
N GLY A 101 42.26 -17.73 -7.18
CA GLY A 101 43.58 -17.07 -7.30
C GLY A 101 43.88 -16.12 -6.11
N TYR A 102 42.85 -15.71 -5.35
CA TYR A 102 42.98 -14.70 -4.33
C TYR A 102 42.56 -15.25 -2.95
N TYR A 103 43.13 -14.65 -1.88
CA TYR A 103 42.79 -15.01 -0.49
C TYR A 103 41.55 -14.29 0.05
N TYR A 104 41.13 -13.16 -0.59
CA TYR A 104 39.92 -12.43 -0.26
C TYR A 104 38.73 -12.85 -1.14
N PRO A 105 37.49 -12.55 -0.76
CA PRO A 105 36.33 -12.86 -1.57
C PRO A 105 36.42 -12.17 -2.94
N ARG A 106 36.69 -12.96 -3.95
CA ARG A 106 36.63 -12.55 -5.35
C ARG A 106 35.83 -13.60 -6.11
N PHE A 107 34.86 -13.16 -6.90
CA PHE A 107 33.97 -14.05 -7.62
C PHE A 107 33.39 -13.38 -8.86
N TYR A 108 32.89 -14.18 -9.75
CA TYR A 108 32.19 -13.77 -10.96
C TYR A 108 30.69 -14.08 -10.81
N MET A 109 29.86 -13.15 -11.22
CA MET A 109 28.45 -13.40 -11.56
C MET A 109 28.40 -13.78 -13.04
N GLY A 110 28.19 -15.04 -13.34
CA GLY A 110 28.36 -15.63 -14.66
C GLY A 110 29.71 -16.37 -14.78
N LEU A 111 29.90 -17.03 -15.90
CA LEU A 111 31.18 -17.65 -16.23
C LEU A 111 32.17 -16.57 -16.73
N PRO A 112 33.43 -16.57 -16.24
CA PRO A 112 34.42 -15.62 -16.74
C PRO A 112 34.53 -15.70 -18.29
N GLU A 113 34.74 -14.56 -18.93
CA GLU A 113 35.07 -14.54 -20.36
C GLU A 113 36.46 -15.12 -20.57
N GLY A 114 36.52 -16.18 -21.33
CA GLY A 114 37.76 -16.85 -21.69
C GLY A 114 38.14 -16.65 -23.16
N GLU A 115 39.33 -17.11 -23.49
CA GLU A 115 39.88 -17.04 -24.83
C GLU A 115 39.55 -18.31 -25.63
N LYS A 116 39.65 -18.23 -26.95
CA LYS A 116 39.61 -19.41 -27.80
C LYS A 116 40.98 -20.09 -27.75
N LYS A 117 41.02 -21.36 -27.32
CA LYS A 117 42.24 -22.13 -27.14
C LYS A 117 42.10 -23.50 -27.77
N GLU A 118 43.24 -24.10 -28.05
CA GLU A 118 43.32 -25.49 -28.48
C GLU A 118 43.29 -26.41 -27.23
N LEU A 119 42.53 -27.50 -27.33
CA LEU A 119 42.40 -28.46 -26.22
C LEU A 119 43.68 -29.28 -26.02
N GLY A 120 44.47 -29.45 -27.03
CA GLY A 120 45.64 -30.30 -27.03
C GLY A 120 45.28 -31.80 -27.06
N GLU A 121 46.21 -32.63 -26.62
CA GLU A 121 45.99 -34.08 -26.55
C GLU A 121 45.00 -34.43 -25.47
N VAL A 122 43.97 -35.21 -25.81
CA VAL A 122 42.95 -35.72 -24.89
C VAL A 122 43.32 -37.14 -24.49
N LEU A 123 43.66 -37.32 -23.22
CA LEU A 123 44.03 -38.61 -22.65
C LEU A 123 42.81 -39.51 -22.37
N SER A 124 41.69 -38.90 -22.02
CA SER A 124 40.44 -39.59 -21.74
C SER A 124 39.26 -38.66 -21.94
N CYS A 125 38.13 -39.20 -22.40
CA CYS A 125 36.90 -38.45 -22.59
C CYS A 125 35.71 -39.29 -22.15
N GLY A 126 34.86 -38.69 -21.31
CA GLY A 126 33.53 -39.21 -20.96
C GLY A 126 32.45 -38.26 -21.50
N ILE A 127 31.37 -38.81 -22.05
CA ILE A 127 30.23 -38.04 -22.55
C ILE A 127 29.07 -38.29 -21.61
N CYS A 128 28.42 -37.21 -21.15
CA CYS A 128 27.24 -37.32 -20.33
C CYS A 128 26.18 -36.28 -20.73
N PHE A 129 24.90 -36.60 -20.48
CA PHE A 129 23.84 -35.63 -20.54
C PHE A 129 23.51 -35.18 -19.09
N ASP A 130 23.55 -33.87 -18.85
CA ASP A 130 23.24 -33.31 -17.54
C ASP A 130 21.74 -33.08 -17.40
N GLY A 131 21.10 -33.84 -16.50
CA GLY A 131 19.66 -33.78 -16.22
C GLY A 131 19.18 -32.43 -15.64
N ARG A 132 20.09 -31.54 -15.24
CA ARG A 132 19.73 -30.16 -14.85
C ARG A 132 18.97 -29.40 -15.96
N TYR A 133 19.15 -29.85 -17.22
CA TYR A 133 18.37 -29.33 -18.34
C TYR A 133 16.88 -29.22 -18.02
N TYR A 134 16.27 -30.24 -17.44
CA TYR A 134 14.84 -30.24 -17.16
C TYR A 134 14.41 -29.23 -16.10
N ALA A 135 15.28 -28.93 -15.16
CA ALA A 135 15.00 -27.92 -14.13
C ALA A 135 15.16 -26.50 -14.67
N VAL A 136 16.14 -26.29 -15.58
CA VAL A 136 16.47 -24.97 -16.13
C VAL A 136 15.56 -24.61 -17.29
N SER A 137 15.26 -25.57 -18.19
CA SER A 137 14.48 -25.34 -19.42
C SER A 137 13.04 -24.86 -19.15
N GLY A 138 12.47 -25.17 -17.99
CA GLY A 138 11.16 -24.68 -17.59
C GLY A 138 11.15 -23.20 -17.17
N ARG A 139 12.32 -22.59 -16.94
CA ARG A 139 12.46 -21.22 -16.38
C ARG A 139 13.39 -20.31 -17.16
N CYS A 140 14.25 -20.88 -17.99
CA CYS A 140 15.24 -20.18 -18.82
C CYS A 140 15.23 -20.71 -20.25
N THR A 141 15.55 -19.85 -21.21
CA THR A 141 15.78 -20.28 -22.60
C THR A 141 17.14 -20.96 -22.68
N VAL A 142 17.17 -22.25 -22.91
CA VAL A 142 18.37 -23.07 -23.01
C VAL A 142 18.22 -24.12 -24.13
N ASP A 143 19.32 -24.49 -24.75
CA ASP A 143 19.34 -25.53 -25.78
C ASP A 143 19.72 -26.88 -25.15
N ARG A 144 18.93 -27.93 -25.43
CA ARG A 144 19.19 -29.28 -24.91
C ARG A 144 20.56 -29.82 -25.31
N LYS A 145 21.03 -29.50 -26.52
CA LYS A 145 22.34 -29.93 -26.99
C LYS A 145 23.49 -29.39 -26.14
N ASP A 146 23.30 -28.23 -25.50
CA ASP A 146 24.34 -27.60 -24.67
C ASP A 146 24.56 -28.34 -23.35
N PHE A 147 23.59 -29.19 -22.95
CA PHE A 147 23.67 -30.06 -21.77
C PHE A 147 24.26 -31.44 -22.07
N ILE A 148 24.71 -31.69 -23.31
CA ILE A 148 25.60 -32.78 -23.63
C ILE A 148 27.01 -32.33 -23.31
N CYS A 149 27.57 -32.87 -22.22
CA CYS A 149 28.86 -32.49 -21.68
C CYS A 149 29.91 -33.49 -22.01
N TYR A 150 31.13 -33.01 -22.22
CA TYR A 150 32.32 -33.82 -22.40
C TYR A 150 33.25 -33.60 -21.22
N ASP A 151 33.46 -34.63 -20.42
CA ASP A 151 34.43 -34.61 -19.34
C ASP A 151 35.79 -35.13 -19.93
N VAL A 152 36.69 -34.21 -20.20
CA VAL A 152 37.97 -34.53 -20.86
C VAL A 152 39.13 -34.38 -19.89
N VAL A 153 40.10 -35.32 -19.98
CA VAL A 153 41.36 -35.27 -19.25
C VAL A 153 42.49 -34.95 -20.22
N THR A 154 43.27 -33.94 -19.89
CA THR A 154 44.39 -33.45 -20.74
C THR A 154 45.52 -32.88 -19.89
N GLY A 155 46.73 -32.83 -20.42
CA GLY A 155 47.84 -32.06 -19.86
C GLY A 155 47.80 -30.56 -20.18
N THR A 156 46.91 -30.13 -21.08
CA THR A 156 46.82 -28.72 -21.52
C THR A 156 46.10 -27.87 -20.47
N ARG A 157 46.70 -26.73 -20.12
CA ARG A 157 46.13 -25.80 -19.13
C ARG A 157 45.13 -24.84 -19.77
N LEU A 158 43.85 -24.98 -19.43
CA LEU A 158 42.77 -24.08 -19.76
C LEU A 158 42.22 -23.38 -18.49
N SER A 159 41.53 -22.29 -18.70
CA SER A 159 40.81 -21.54 -17.67
C SER A 159 39.30 -21.77 -17.79
N LEU A 160 38.55 -21.50 -16.71
CA LEU A 160 37.07 -21.43 -16.77
C LEU A 160 36.67 -20.36 -17.78
N GLY A 161 35.69 -20.65 -18.63
CA GLY A 161 35.25 -19.76 -19.68
C GLY A 161 35.99 -19.85 -20.99
N ASP A 162 37.20 -20.49 -21.05
CA ASP A 162 37.89 -20.72 -22.31
C ASP A 162 37.04 -21.52 -23.30
N ARG A 163 37.09 -21.17 -24.55
CA ARG A 163 36.35 -21.81 -25.63
C ARG A 163 37.29 -22.74 -26.39
N VAL A 164 36.85 -23.94 -26.63
CA VAL A 164 37.60 -24.95 -27.37
C VAL A 164 36.71 -25.59 -28.43
N THR A 165 37.33 -26.02 -29.52
CA THR A 165 36.65 -26.82 -30.54
C THR A 165 36.91 -28.29 -30.23
N TYR A 166 35.86 -29.05 -29.99
CA TYR A 166 35.94 -30.49 -29.74
C TYR A 166 34.78 -31.22 -30.46
N GLU A 167 35.09 -32.31 -31.15
CA GLU A 167 34.10 -33.08 -31.96
C GLU A 167 33.31 -32.20 -32.92
N GLY A 168 33.97 -31.20 -33.55
CA GLY A 168 33.35 -30.26 -34.48
C GLY A 168 32.41 -29.23 -33.85
N ARG A 169 32.36 -29.15 -32.54
CA ARG A 169 31.55 -28.19 -31.79
C ARG A 169 32.42 -27.20 -31.03
N GLU A 170 32.00 -25.95 -30.99
CA GLU A 170 32.59 -24.98 -30.10
C GLU A 170 31.95 -25.16 -28.72
N LEU A 171 32.75 -25.42 -27.70
CA LEU A 171 32.36 -25.73 -26.34
C LEU A 171 33.15 -24.83 -25.38
N THR A 172 32.55 -24.58 -24.21
CA THR A 172 33.13 -23.74 -23.17
C THR A 172 33.51 -24.57 -21.96
N VAL A 173 34.67 -24.25 -21.37
CA VAL A 173 35.14 -24.87 -20.11
C VAL A 173 34.26 -24.40 -18.95
N SER A 174 33.33 -25.23 -18.51
CA SER A 174 32.37 -24.93 -17.47
C SER A 174 32.77 -25.40 -16.07
N ARG A 175 33.70 -26.41 -16.01
CA ARG A 175 34.28 -26.94 -14.77
C ARG A 175 35.72 -27.32 -14.98
N LYS A 176 36.53 -27.12 -13.97
CA LYS A 176 37.96 -27.48 -13.97
C LYS A 176 38.31 -28.23 -12.69
N LYS A 177 39.02 -29.34 -12.83
CA LYS A 177 39.70 -30.06 -11.76
C LYS A 177 41.17 -30.20 -12.13
N THR A 178 42.06 -30.03 -11.18
CA THR A 178 43.51 -30.19 -11.39
C THR A 178 44.02 -31.23 -10.42
N GLU A 179 44.76 -32.20 -10.89
CA GLU A 179 45.30 -33.31 -10.10
C GLU A 179 46.75 -33.54 -10.42
N LEU A 180 47.52 -33.89 -9.41
CA LEU A 180 48.87 -34.38 -9.60
C LEU A 180 48.83 -35.93 -9.59
N VAL A 181 49.05 -36.56 -10.72
CA VAL A 181 48.99 -37.99 -10.91
C VAL A 181 50.35 -38.49 -11.36
N ARG A 182 51.01 -39.30 -10.52
CA ARG A 182 52.35 -39.86 -10.80
C ARG A 182 53.41 -38.84 -11.19
N GLY A 183 53.34 -37.61 -10.62
CA GLY A 183 54.28 -36.54 -10.92
C GLY A 183 53.91 -35.64 -12.09
N GLU A 184 52.84 -35.93 -12.80
CA GLU A 184 52.30 -35.13 -13.88
C GLU A 184 51.05 -34.38 -13.46
N VAL A 185 50.91 -33.09 -13.87
CA VAL A 185 49.72 -32.30 -13.60
C VAL A 185 48.72 -32.57 -14.71
N LEU A 186 47.60 -33.18 -14.34
CA LEU A 186 46.49 -33.45 -15.23
C LEU A 186 45.30 -32.54 -14.90
N PHE A 187 44.60 -32.13 -15.96
CA PHE A 187 43.42 -31.30 -15.86
C PHE A 187 42.21 -32.08 -16.39
N THR A 188 41.17 -32.11 -15.60
CA THR A 188 39.86 -32.62 -16.03
C THR A 188 38.93 -31.43 -16.24
N TYR A 189 38.44 -31.26 -17.46
CA TYR A 189 37.54 -30.19 -17.84
C TYR A 189 36.19 -30.76 -18.22
N ARG A 190 35.10 -30.05 -17.76
CA ARG A 190 33.78 -30.25 -18.33
C ARG A 190 33.59 -29.23 -19.42
N LEU A 191 33.50 -29.70 -20.67
CA LEU A 191 33.21 -28.90 -21.85
C LEU A 191 31.70 -29.01 -22.15
N ALA A 192 31.04 -27.89 -22.33
CA ALA A 192 29.60 -27.85 -22.57
C ALA A 192 29.24 -26.66 -23.47
N GLY A 193 28.04 -26.66 -24.02
CA GLY A 193 27.57 -25.55 -24.83
C GLY A 193 27.31 -24.28 -24.03
N GLU A 194 27.03 -23.18 -24.71
CA GLU A 194 26.92 -21.84 -24.12
C GLU A 194 25.86 -21.75 -23.05
N SER A 195 24.68 -22.33 -23.29
CA SER A 195 23.56 -22.24 -22.32
C SER A 195 23.68 -23.19 -21.13
N TYR A 196 24.67 -24.06 -21.08
CA TYR A 196 24.88 -25.02 -19.98
C TYR A 196 25.05 -24.37 -18.62
N THR A 197 25.67 -23.20 -18.54
CA THR A 197 25.95 -22.49 -17.29
C THR A 197 24.75 -21.74 -16.76
N ARG A 198 23.66 -21.65 -17.50
CA ARG A 198 22.42 -21.03 -17.02
C ARG A 198 21.88 -21.77 -15.81
N VAL A 199 21.38 -21.01 -14.86
CA VAL A 199 20.75 -21.51 -13.62
C VAL A 199 19.30 -21.02 -13.53
N ALA A 200 18.44 -21.88 -12.99
CA ALA A 200 17.07 -21.48 -12.74
C ALA A 200 17.01 -20.48 -11.58
N PRO A 201 16.09 -19.52 -11.62
CA PRO A 201 15.88 -18.58 -10.50
C PRO A 201 15.62 -19.34 -9.19
N GLU A 202 16.41 -19.00 -8.18
CA GLU A 202 16.26 -19.53 -6.82
C GLU A 202 15.37 -18.56 -6.02
N GLU A 203 14.53 -19.11 -5.17
CA GLU A 203 13.69 -18.38 -4.21
C GLU A 203 14.18 -18.67 -2.79
N ASN A 204 13.86 -17.79 -1.84
CA ASN A 204 14.14 -18.05 -0.44
C ASN A 204 12.87 -18.60 0.23
N PRO A 205 12.83 -19.92 0.56
CA PRO A 205 11.67 -20.51 1.22
C PRO A 205 11.51 -20.04 2.67
N ASP A 206 12.59 -19.53 3.29
CA ASP A 206 12.63 -19.24 4.72
C ASP A 206 11.66 -18.13 5.14
N TYR A 207 11.28 -17.22 4.21
CA TYR A 207 10.31 -16.18 4.49
C TYR A 207 8.92 -16.43 3.90
N THR A 208 8.66 -17.58 3.34
CA THR A 208 7.32 -17.96 2.84
C THR A 208 6.32 -17.98 4.00
N GLY A 209 5.24 -17.21 3.88
CA GLY A 209 4.22 -17.06 4.93
C GLY A 209 4.59 -16.05 6.02
N MET A 210 5.73 -15.38 5.93
CA MET A 210 6.14 -14.36 6.90
C MET A 210 5.58 -12.98 6.56
N SER A 211 5.51 -12.13 7.57
CA SER A 211 5.16 -10.72 7.45
C SER A 211 6.28 -9.84 7.96
N PHE A 212 6.71 -8.89 7.15
CA PHE A 212 7.71 -7.89 7.50
C PHE A 212 7.02 -6.58 7.83
N VAL A 213 7.28 -6.06 9.02
CA VAL A 213 6.71 -4.80 9.48
C VAL A 213 7.54 -3.65 8.95
N GLY A 214 6.87 -2.66 8.36
CA GLY A 214 7.47 -1.42 7.90
C GLY A 214 6.58 -0.23 8.25
N GLU A 215 7.16 0.95 8.24
CA GLU A 215 6.45 2.22 8.35
C GLU A 215 5.97 2.68 6.99
N VAL A 216 4.73 3.11 6.89
CA VAL A 216 4.13 3.62 5.65
C VAL A 216 4.74 4.99 5.35
N THR A 217 5.44 5.11 4.23
CA THR A 217 6.06 6.37 3.76
C THR A 217 5.21 7.07 2.71
N ALA A 218 4.44 6.33 1.93
CA ALA A 218 3.49 6.86 0.97
C ALA A 218 2.32 5.89 0.75
N ALA A 219 1.15 6.44 0.46
CA ALA A 219 -0.03 5.68 0.06
C ALA A 219 -0.72 6.39 -1.10
N CYS A 220 -0.93 5.70 -2.22
CA CYS A 220 -1.57 6.24 -3.41
C CYS A 220 -2.31 5.16 -4.17
N GLY A 221 -3.57 5.41 -4.48
CA GLY A 221 -4.45 4.41 -5.06
C GLY A 221 -4.56 3.18 -4.15
N GLU A 222 -4.34 2.00 -4.69
CA GLU A 222 -4.32 0.73 -3.93
C GLU A 222 -2.88 0.26 -3.63
N ARG A 223 -1.93 1.18 -3.54
CA ARG A 223 -0.53 0.86 -3.32
C ARG A 223 0.06 1.64 -2.15
N VAL A 224 1.02 1.00 -1.47
CA VAL A 224 1.68 1.52 -0.27
C VAL A 224 3.19 1.37 -0.42
N GLU A 225 3.93 2.38 -0.02
CA GLU A 225 5.38 2.31 0.14
C GLU A 225 5.72 2.13 1.63
N LEU A 226 6.70 1.26 1.89
CA LEU A 226 7.12 0.92 3.25
C LEU A 226 8.61 1.19 3.43
N ALA A 227 8.97 1.77 4.58
CA ALA A 227 10.34 1.78 5.09
C ALA A 227 10.49 0.68 6.14
N PHE A 228 11.44 -0.24 5.96
CA PHE A 228 11.70 -1.33 6.89
C PHE A 228 12.85 -0.97 7.84
N ASP A 229 12.76 -1.39 9.10
CA ASP A 229 13.82 -1.16 10.09
C ASP A 229 15.16 -1.79 9.69
N MET A 230 15.14 -2.82 8.84
CA MET A 230 16.32 -3.49 8.28
C MET A 230 16.80 -2.89 6.95
N ASP A 231 16.17 -1.82 6.47
CA ASP A 231 16.57 -1.12 5.25
C ASP A 231 17.72 -0.15 5.58
N ARG A 232 18.92 -0.48 5.18
CA ARG A 232 20.10 0.37 5.42
C ARG A 232 20.37 1.38 4.31
N ALA A 233 19.69 1.28 3.21
CA ALA A 233 19.94 2.08 2.01
C ALA A 233 18.73 2.89 1.60
N SER A 234 18.30 3.83 2.43
CA SER A 234 17.48 5.00 2.06
C SER A 234 16.14 4.83 1.32
N ALA A 235 15.24 5.62 1.69
CA ALA A 235 14.25 6.48 1.05
C ALA A 235 14.10 6.38 -0.49
N GLY A 236 13.65 5.27 -1.00
CA GLY A 236 13.27 5.11 -2.39
C GLY A 236 12.48 3.82 -2.47
N GLY A 237 11.27 3.86 -1.90
CA GLY A 237 10.51 2.65 -1.67
C GLY A 237 9.96 2.03 -2.94
N ASN A 238 9.93 0.73 -2.96
CA ASN A 238 9.07 0.01 -3.87
C ASN A 238 7.63 0.12 -3.34
N SER A 239 6.67 0.26 -4.25
CA SER A 239 5.27 0.29 -3.87
C SER A 239 4.65 -1.11 -3.99
N TYR A 240 3.95 -1.52 -2.94
CA TYR A 240 3.29 -2.83 -2.82
C TYR A 240 1.79 -2.68 -2.96
N GLY A 241 1.10 -3.70 -3.46
CA GLY A 241 -0.35 -3.75 -3.43
C GLY A 241 -0.86 -3.81 -1.99
N PHE A 242 -1.92 -3.06 -1.69
CA PHE A 242 -2.60 -3.13 -0.40
C PHE A 242 -3.86 -3.98 -0.52
N ALA A 243 -3.93 -5.04 0.26
CA ALA A 243 -5.08 -5.94 0.32
C ALA A 243 -5.56 -6.03 1.78
N PRO A 244 -6.50 -5.19 2.19
CA PRO A 244 -7.02 -5.20 3.55
C PRO A 244 -7.79 -6.50 3.83
N ALA A 245 -7.68 -7.01 5.06
CA ALA A 245 -8.41 -8.20 5.50
C ALA A 245 -9.94 -8.05 5.45
N THR A 246 -10.43 -6.82 5.40
CA THR A 246 -11.86 -6.49 5.32
C THR A 246 -12.43 -6.66 3.90
N GLY A 247 -11.62 -6.95 2.90
CA GLY A 247 -12.04 -7.03 1.51
C GLY A 247 -12.67 -5.74 1.01
N ASN A 248 -13.79 -5.86 0.29
CA ASN A 248 -14.53 -4.71 -0.26
C ASN A 248 -15.52 -4.09 0.71
N LEU A 249 -15.66 -4.64 1.92
CA LEU A 249 -16.65 -4.16 2.90
C LEU A 249 -16.22 -2.82 3.53
N MET A 250 -14.92 -2.63 3.74
CA MET A 250 -14.39 -1.42 4.35
C MET A 250 -13.15 -0.97 3.57
N TYR A 251 -13.22 0.19 2.96
CA TYR A 251 -12.11 0.80 2.27
C TYR A 251 -11.36 1.74 3.22
N CYS A 252 -10.14 1.36 3.57
CA CYS A 252 -9.29 2.11 4.49
C CYS A 252 -7.83 1.94 4.07
N MET A 253 -7.25 2.96 3.44
CA MET A 253 -5.83 3.00 3.15
C MET A 253 -5.04 3.36 4.42
N PRO A 254 -3.86 2.77 4.62
CA PRO A 254 -3.01 3.12 5.75
C PRO A 254 -2.50 4.56 5.62
N GLN A 255 -2.41 5.23 6.77
CA GLN A 255 -1.85 6.59 6.85
C GLN A 255 -0.33 6.53 6.82
N VAL A 256 0.28 7.57 6.25
CA VAL A 256 1.73 7.80 6.34
C VAL A 256 2.13 7.92 7.81
N GLY A 257 3.25 7.28 8.17
CA GLY A 257 3.75 7.20 9.55
C GLY A 257 3.14 6.07 10.39
N THR A 258 2.14 5.31 9.87
CA THR A 258 1.65 4.11 10.55
C THR A 258 2.46 2.89 10.16
N LYS A 259 2.41 1.83 10.98
CA LYS A 259 3.06 0.56 10.65
C LYS A 259 2.11 -0.36 9.89
N ALA A 260 2.64 -1.02 8.88
CA ALA A 260 1.91 -2.01 8.10
C ALA A 260 2.77 -3.27 7.90
N ALA A 261 2.13 -4.38 7.58
CA ALA A 261 2.76 -5.67 7.40
C ALA A 261 2.81 -6.07 5.92
N LEU A 262 4.00 -6.24 5.37
CA LEU A 262 4.22 -6.85 4.07
C LEU A 262 4.21 -8.38 4.24
N TYR A 263 3.20 -9.02 3.73
CA TYR A 263 3.07 -10.49 3.72
C TYR A 263 3.70 -11.07 2.44
N LEU A 264 4.51 -12.09 2.61
CA LEU A 264 5.15 -12.85 1.53
C LEU A 264 4.53 -14.26 1.49
N GLY A 265 3.62 -14.48 0.57
CA GLY A 265 2.96 -15.78 0.38
C GLY A 265 3.84 -16.84 -0.30
N SER A 266 4.97 -16.45 -0.86
CA SER A 266 5.93 -17.32 -1.54
C SER A 266 7.36 -16.88 -1.24
N GLY A 267 8.35 -17.66 -1.66
CA GLY A 267 9.77 -17.30 -1.61
C GLY A 267 10.19 -16.20 -2.59
N ASN A 268 9.24 -15.54 -3.26
CA ASN A 268 9.46 -14.47 -4.23
C ASN A 268 8.95 -13.14 -3.70
N GLU A 269 9.85 -12.21 -3.42
CA GLU A 269 9.54 -10.90 -2.85
C GLU A 269 8.66 -10.02 -3.77
N ALA A 270 8.71 -10.25 -5.08
CA ALA A 270 7.91 -9.49 -6.04
C ALA A 270 6.40 -9.72 -5.88
N GLN A 271 6.01 -10.81 -5.22
CA GLN A 271 4.62 -11.17 -4.93
C GLN A 271 4.16 -10.71 -3.55
N GLY A 272 4.95 -9.89 -2.87
CA GLY A 272 4.60 -9.34 -1.56
C GLY A 272 3.37 -8.43 -1.63
N VAL A 273 2.49 -8.57 -0.65
CA VAL A 273 1.25 -7.79 -0.50
C VAL A 273 1.16 -7.24 0.91
N VAL A 274 0.83 -5.96 1.04
CA VAL A 274 0.55 -5.37 2.35
C VAL A 274 -0.86 -5.76 2.77
N SER A 275 -0.95 -6.59 3.83
CA SER A 275 -2.22 -7.21 4.23
C SER A 275 -2.90 -6.55 5.42
N GLY A 276 -2.26 -5.60 6.10
CA GLY A 276 -2.87 -4.97 7.27
C GLY A 276 -2.00 -3.88 7.88
N CYS A 277 -2.66 -3.02 8.67
CA CYS A 277 -2.00 -2.02 9.50
C CYS A 277 -1.74 -2.59 10.89
N ILE A 278 -0.60 -2.28 11.46
CA ILE A 278 -0.23 -2.69 12.82
C ILE A 278 -0.43 -1.50 13.74
N ARG A 279 -1.32 -1.66 14.71
CA ARG A 279 -1.54 -0.63 15.71
C ARG A 279 -0.43 -0.69 16.77
N THR A 280 0.22 0.45 16.99
CA THR A 280 1.30 0.58 17.97
C THR A 280 0.96 1.49 19.15
N ASN A 281 -0.20 2.17 19.10
CA ASN A 281 -0.65 3.16 20.10
C ASN A 281 -1.68 2.62 21.09
N GLY A 282 -1.78 1.30 21.29
CA GLY A 282 -2.79 0.68 22.13
C GLY A 282 -2.84 1.20 23.59
N ALA A 283 -1.68 1.57 24.12
CA ALA A 283 -1.58 2.13 25.49
C ALA A 283 -2.19 3.55 25.64
N SER A 284 -2.26 4.32 24.54
CA SER A 284 -2.79 5.69 24.51
C SER A 284 -4.19 5.80 23.92
N CYS A 285 -4.79 4.70 23.48
CA CYS A 285 -6.10 4.68 22.85
C CYS A 285 -7.13 3.99 23.77
N GLU A 286 -7.96 4.76 24.45
CA GLU A 286 -8.99 4.25 25.36
C GLU A 286 -9.96 3.26 24.70
N GLY A 287 -10.28 3.46 23.42
CA GLY A 287 -11.20 2.61 22.66
C GLY A 287 -10.71 1.18 22.46
N THR A 288 -9.38 0.92 22.55
CA THR A 288 -8.81 -0.43 22.34
C THR A 288 -8.71 -1.26 23.62
N GLY A 289 -8.84 -0.62 24.80
CA GLY A 289 -8.72 -1.28 26.10
C GLY A 289 -9.98 -2.02 26.55
N SER A 290 -11.15 -1.76 25.95
CA SER A 290 -12.42 -2.36 26.36
C SER A 290 -13.00 -3.24 25.24
N PRO A 291 -13.27 -4.53 25.51
CA PRO A 291 -13.90 -5.43 24.54
C PRO A 291 -15.36 -5.05 24.24
N GLU A 292 -15.98 -4.25 25.08
CA GLU A 292 -17.36 -3.79 24.92
C GLU A 292 -17.48 -2.57 24.00
N LYS A 293 -16.41 -1.78 23.89
CA LYS A 293 -16.37 -0.60 23.00
C LYS A 293 -15.92 -1.01 21.62
N LYS A 294 -16.81 -0.92 20.65
CA LYS A 294 -16.52 -1.19 19.24
C LYS A 294 -16.77 0.07 18.41
N GLY A 295 -15.96 0.30 17.40
CA GLY A 295 -16.11 1.46 16.55
C GLY A 295 -14.93 1.67 15.63
N PHE A 296 -15.03 2.68 14.80
CA PHE A 296 -13.94 3.21 14.00
C PHE A 296 -13.99 4.74 14.05
N CYS A 297 -12.81 5.34 13.96
CA CYS A 297 -12.65 6.79 14.03
C CYS A 297 -11.52 7.19 13.07
N SER A 298 -11.72 8.30 12.34
CA SER A 298 -10.67 8.92 11.55
C SER A 298 -9.82 9.86 12.42
N GLU A 299 -8.63 10.24 11.91
CA GLU A 299 -7.75 11.24 12.53
C GLU A 299 -8.40 12.61 12.71
N HIS A 300 -9.47 12.88 11.97
CA HIS A 300 -10.24 14.13 12.04
C HIS A 300 -11.42 14.07 13.00
N GLY A 301 -11.45 13.06 13.87
CA GLY A 301 -12.50 12.90 14.89
C GLY A 301 -13.87 12.47 14.36
N LYS A 302 -13.92 11.99 13.11
CA LYS A 302 -15.18 11.47 12.52
C LYS A 302 -15.22 9.97 12.72
N GLY A 303 -16.35 9.46 13.25
CA GLY A 303 -16.40 8.07 13.59
C GLY A 303 -17.79 7.50 13.78
N MET A 304 -17.80 6.20 14.07
CA MET A 304 -18.98 5.45 14.46
C MET A 304 -18.63 4.62 15.69
N SER A 305 -19.49 4.66 16.68
CA SER A 305 -19.36 3.90 17.93
C SER A 305 -20.54 2.96 18.13
N LEU A 306 -20.23 1.76 18.63
CA LEU A 306 -21.18 0.72 18.98
C LEU A 306 -20.83 0.24 20.39
N TYR A 307 -21.54 0.74 21.35
CA TYR A 307 -21.36 0.43 22.76
C TYR A 307 -22.55 -0.38 23.28
N PRO A 308 -22.46 -1.06 24.41
CA PRO A 308 -23.55 -1.90 24.91
C PRO A 308 -24.88 -1.20 25.06
N GLN A 309 -24.87 0.10 25.37
CA GLN A 309 -26.08 0.90 25.67
C GLN A 309 -26.25 2.09 24.74
N SER A 310 -25.38 2.25 23.71
CA SER A 310 -25.48 3.36 22.79
C SER A 310 -24.81 3.07 21.43
N MET A 311 -25.38 3.70 20.42
CA MET A 311 -24.78 3.76 19.08
C MET A 311 -24.66 5.21 18.68
N GLY A 312 -23.51 5.57 18.08
CA GLY A 312 -23.25 6.96 17.67
C GLY A 312 -22.59 7.06 16.31
N MET A 313 -22.92 8.14 15.60
CA MET A 313 -22.18 8.65 14.46
C MET A 313 -21.71 10.05 14.83
N ASP A 314 -20.40 10.26 14.81
CA ASP A 314 -19.78 11.52 15.13
C ASP A 314 -19.19 12.14 13.85
N GLY A 315 -19.66 13.35 13.51
CA GLY A 315 -19.17 14.14 12.38
C GLY A 315 -18.06 15.13 12.76
N GLY A 316 -17.51 15.01 13.98
CA GLY A 316 -16.59 15.98 14.54
C GLY A 316 -17.30 17.28 14.88
N GLU A 317 -16.77 18.41 14.46
CA GLU A 317 -17.39 19.73 14.72
C GLU A 317 -18.72 19.95 14.01
N ALA A 318 -19.06 19.17 12.99
CA ALA A 318 -20.27 19.37 12.18
C ALA A 318 -21.55 18.93 12.89
N GLY A 319 -21.49 17.91 13.75
CA GLY A 319 -22.65 17.42 14.46
C GLY A 319 -22.59 15.92 14.74
N LYS A 320 -23.61 15.39 15.38
CA LYS A 320 -23.68 14.00 15.82
C LYS A 320 -25.08 13.43 15.77
N LEU A 321 -25.15 12.13 15.54
CA LEU A 321 -26.32 11.29 15.76
C LEU A 321 -25.98 10.30 16.88
N THR A 322 -26.75 10.29 17.97
CA THR A 322 -26.59 9.35 19.07
C THR A 322 -27.90 8.66 19.33
N MET A 323 -27.91 7.37 19.48
CA MET A 323 -29.01 6.54 19.93
C MET A 323 -28.60 5.90 21.25
N GLU A 324 -29.38 6.12 22.31
CA GLU A 324 -28.99 5.74 23.67
C GLU A 324 -30.17 5.06 24.36
N ASP A 325 -29.92 3.90 24.95
CA ASP A 325 -30.92 3.14 25.66
C ASP A 325 -31.45 3.98 26.84
N GLY A 326 -32.78 4.18 26.90
CA GLY A 326 -33.42 4.93 27.96
C GLY A 326 -33.55 6.44 27.74
N SER A 327 -32.62 7.10 27.06
CA SER A 327 -32.69 8.54 26.72
C SER A 327 -33.19 8.82 25.31
N GLY A 328 -33.07 7.84 24.39
CA GLY A 328 -33.58 7.94 23.02
C GLY A 328 -32.55 8.41 22.00
N THR A 329 -33.03 9.10 20.96
CA THR A 329 -32.21 9.50 19.82
C THR A 329 -31.99 11.01 19.78
N LEU A 330 -30.76 11.44 19.68
CA LEU A 330 -30.33 12.82 19.49
C LEU A 330 -29.69 13.00 18.12
N LEU A 331 -30.24 13.90 17.33
CA LEU A 331 -29.61 14.40 16.09
C LEU A 331 -29.25 15.87 16.31
N GLY A 332 -27.95 16.15 16.41
CA GLY A 332 -27.43 17.50 16.66
C GLY A 332 -26.51 17.96 15.51
N SER A 333 -26.64 19.24 15.17
CA SER A 333 -25.75 19.92 14.20
C SER A 333 -25.29 21.25 14.80
N SER A 334 -24.01 21.57 14.65
CA SER A 334 -23.44 22.88 15.01
C SER A 334 -23.74 23.97 13.96
N GLY A 335 -24.14 23.56 12.79
CA GLY A 335 -24.56 24.42 11.68
C GLY A 335 -26.03 24.19 11.32
N SER A 336 -26.36 24.26 10.07
CA SER A 336 -27.69 24.01 9.54
C SER A 336 -28.02 22.51 9.50
N LEU A 337 -29.24 22.13 9.82
CA LEU A 337 -29.79 20.81 9.60
C LEU A 337 -30.86 20.90 8.50
N LEU A 338 -30.68 20.16 7.40
CA LEU A 338 -31.65 20.10 6.32
C LEU A 338 -32.19 18.68 6.18
N LEU A 339 -33.49 18.52 6.31
CA LEU A 339 -34.23 17.27 6.10
C LEU A 339 -34.93 17.36 4.74
N LEU A 340 -34.58 16.52 3.81
CA LEU A 340 -35.19 16.45 2.47
C LEU A 340 -35.76 15.06 2.23
N ALA A 341 -36.97 14.99 1.74
CA ALA A 341 -37.60 13.76 1.31
C ALA A 341 -38.23 13.94 -0.08
N LYS A 342 -38.15 12.93 -0.93
CA LYS A 342 -38.76 12.92 -2.27
C LYS A 342 -40.30 12.90 -2.17
N GLU A 343 -40.85 12.17 -1.21
CA GLU A 343 -42.31 11.96 -1.09
C GLU A 343 -42.91 12.76 0.06
N GLY A 344 -42.35 12.69 1.24
CA GLY A 344 -42.90 13.43 2.41
C GLY A 344 -42.10 13.19 3.67
N ILE A 345 -42.20 14.10 4.63
CA ILE A 345 -41.66 13.99 5.99
C ILE A 345 -42.83 13.97 6.92
N ARG A 346 -42.95 12.94 7.73
CA ARG A 346 -43.99 12.79 8.76
C ARG A 346 -43.35 12.73 10.13
N LEU A 347 -43.81 13.60 11.03
CA LEU A 347 -43.42 13.64 12.43
C LEU A 347 -44.58 13.26 13.28
N GLU A 348 -44.46 12.20 14.07
CA GLU A 348 -45.52 11.73 14.98
C GLU A 348 -44.94 11.48 16.38
N SER A 349 -45.71 11.82 17.37
CA SER A 349 -45.39 11.55 18.77
C SER A 349 -46.68 11.22 19.52
N MET A 350 -46.64 10.22 20.41
CA MET A 350 -47.77 9.86 21.25
C MET A 350 -48.07 10.90 22.33
N THR A 351 -47.11 11.71 22.72
CA THR A 351 -47.24 12.68 23.81
C THR A 351 -47.26 14.13 23.34
N GLY A 352 -46.47 14.47 22.38
CA GLY A 352 -46.41 15.82 21.83
C GLY A 352 -45.16 16.07 20.96
N ILE A 353 -45.24 17.08 20.13
CA ILE A 353 -44.14 17.58 19.31
C ILE A 353 -43.93 19.05 19.70
N ALA A 354 -42.73 19.38 20.16
CA ALA A 354 -42.32 20.77 20.45
C ALA A 354 -41.36 21.25 19.35
N VAL A 355 -41.63 22.42 18.78
CA VAL A 355 -40.75 23.09 17.85
C VAL A 355 -40.36 24.43 18.48
N HIS A 356 -39.05 24.67 18.61
CA HIS A 356 -38.53 25.87 19.22
C HIS A 356 -37.50 26.53 18.28
N GLY A 357 -37.74 27.78 17.90
CA GLY A 357 -36.82 28.64 17.17
C GLY A 357 -36.46 29.85 18.02
N VAL A 358 -35.20 30.28 18.00
CA VAL A 358 -34.75 31.46 18.78
C VAL A 358 -35.23 32.74 18.13
N SER A 359 -35.23 32.81 16.81
CA SER A 359 -35.62 34.02 16.06
C SER A 359 -37.01 33.88 15.43
N ASP A 360 -37.20 32.80 14.69
CA ASP A 360 -38.44 32.56 13.96
C ASP A 360 -38.68 31.08 13.69
N ILE A 361 -39.91 30.72 13.45
CA ILE A 361 -40.37 29.43 12.93
C ILE A 361 -41.23 29.74 11.72
N MET A 362 -40.85 29.20 10.55
CA MET A 362 -41.53 29.41 9.29
C MET A 362 -41.95 28.08 8.64
N ALA A 363 -43.22 27.99 8.28
CA ALA A 363 -43.72 26.92 7.42
C ALA A 363 -44.24 27.52 6.12
N LEU A 364 -43.79 26.97 5.00
CA LEU A 364 -44.17 27.44 3.66
C LEU A 364 -44.76 26.28 2.86
N CYS A 365 -45.79 26.56 2.09
CA CYS A 365 -46.42 25.59 1.21
C CYS A 365 -46.51 26.17 -0.21
N GLY A 366 -46.19 25.32 -1.22
CA GLY A 366 -46.21 25.68 -2.66
C GLY A 366 -45.53 27.01 -2.89
N ALA A 367 -44.65 27.27 -3.71
CA ALA A 367 -43.94 28.50 -4.07
C ALA A 367 -44.25 29.76 -3.25
N GLY A 368 -44.55 29.64 -1.96
CA GLY A 368 -44.91 30.77 -1.05
C GLY A 368 -46.37 31.23 -1.08
N THR A 369 -47.27 30.39 -1.63
CA THR A 369 -48.73 30.74 -1.71
C THR A 369 -49.44 30.68 -0.36
N SER A 370 -48.88 29.95 0.59
CA SER A 370 -49.36 29.90 1.96
C SER A 370 -48.19 29.81 2.92
N SER A 371 -48.24 30.52 4.02
CA SER A 371 -47.17 30.54 5.03
C SER A 371 -47.73 30.70 6.45
N LEU A 372 -46.97 30.15 7.38
CA LEU A 372 -47.08 30.41 8.82
C LEU A 372 -45.70 30.89 9.30
N CYS A 373 -45.67 32.08 9.89
CA CYS A 373 -44.44 32.65 10.44
C CYS A 373 -44.71 33.01 11.93
N VAL A 374 -43.75 32.68 12.77
CA VAL A 374 -43.78 32.98 14.22
C VAL A 374 -42.45 33.67 14.56
N ASN A 375 -42.47 34.99 14.80
CA ASN A 375 -41.27 35.82 15.02
C ASN A 375 -41.53 36.97 16.02
N GLY A 376 -42.27 36.76 17.05
CA GLY A 376 -42.77 37.76 18.00
C GLY A 376 -44.24 38.08 17.78
N SER A 377 -44.80 37.79 16.62
CA SER A 377 -46.20 37.67 16.25
C SER A 377 -46.47 36.32 15.58
N VAL A 378 -47.72 36.01 15.34
CA VAL A 378 -48.12 34.83 14.53
C VAL A 378 -48.77 35.36 13.26
N ASP A 379 -48.08 35.24 12.16
CA ASP A 379 -48.54 35.68 10.84
C ASP A 379 -48.94 34.48 9.99
N MET A 380 -50.20 34.41 9.59
CA MET A 380 -50.72 33.42 8.69
C MET A 380 -51.13 34.06 7.37
N MET A 381 -50.66 33.52 6.30
CA MET A 381 -50.97 33.99 4.94
C MET A 381 -51.46 32.81 4.09
N GLY A 382 -52.54 33.01 3.37
CA GLY A 382 -53.15 32.03 2.47
C GLY A 382 -54.38 32.56 1.80
N ALA A 383 -54.84 31.95 0.71
CA ALA A 383 -56.08 32.34 0.02
C ALA A 383 -57.33 32.21 0.90
N LEU A 384 -57.29 31.29 1.90
CA LEU A 384 -58.33 31.13 2.91
C LEU A 384 -57.63 30.77 4.24
N THR A 385 -57.94 31.53 5.30
CA THR A 385 -57.45 31.25 6.65
C THR A 385 -58.61 30.81 7.53
N GLY A 386 -58.58 29.57 8.03
CA GLY A 386 -59.59 29.07 8.95
C GLY A 386 -59.03 28.90 10.35
N LEU A 387 -59.63 29.49 11.37
CA LEU A 387 -59.33 29.30 12.78
C LEU A 387 -60.44 28.48 13.39
N GLY A 388 -60.08 27.30 13.93
CA GLY A 388 -61.03 26.40 14.60
C GLY A 388 -60.60 26.13 16.03
N GLY A 389 -61.51 26.14 16.96
CA GLY A 389 -61.28 25.84 18.37
C GLY A 389 -62.51 25.93 19.17
N SER A 390 -62.49 25.36 20.37
CA SER A 390 -63.63 25.36 21.29
C SER A 390 -63.65 26.57 22.26
N THR A 391 -62.60 27.40 22.22
CA THR A 391 -62.50 28.56 23.13
C THR A 391 -62.25 29.82 22.31
N TYR A 392 -63.16 30.76 22.38
CA TYR A 392 -63.05 32.07 21.77
C TYR A 392 -62.75 33.09 22.83
N ARG A 393 -61.70 33.90 22.72
CA ARG A 393 -61.53 35.11 23.50
C ARG A 393 -62.03 36.26 22.65
N ASN A 394 -63.10 36.90 23.10
CA ASN A 394 -63.52 38.16 22.50
C ASN A 394 -62.61 39.31 22.97
N TYR A 395 -61.84 39.81 22.07
CA TYR A 395 -61.10 41.05 22.25
C TYR A 395 -62.05 42.21 21.94
N ALA A 396 -61.95 43.29 22.68
CA ALA A 396 -62.65 44.53 22.33
C ALA A 396 -62.26 44.97 20.96
N PRO A 397 -63.20 45.36 20.11
CA PRO A 397 -62.84 45.92 18.75
C PRO A 397 -61.94 47.14 18.92
N TYR A 398 -60.93 47.23 18.11
CA TYR A 398 -60.04 48.38 18.10
C TYR A 398 -60.85 49.63 17.83
N ALA A 399 -60.77 50.60 18.77
CA ALA A 399 -61.46 51.89 18.71
C ALA A 399 -60.67 52.99 17.93
N ASP A 400 -59.42 52.69 17.59
CA ASP A 400 -58.53 53.70 16.97
C ASP A 400 -58.56 53.57 15.47
N ALA A 401 -58.55 54.72 14.80
CA ALA A 401 -58.30 54.81 13.35
C ALA A 401 -56.93 54.23 13.03
N PRO A 402 -56.78 53.48 11.94
CA PRO A 402 -55.50 52.92 11.60
C PRO A 402 -54.50 54.07 11.40
N GLU A 403 -53.47 54.09 12.27
CA GLU A 403 -52.28 54.94 12.00
C GLU A 403 -51.67 54.51 10.68
N GLU A 404 -51.31 55.44 9.83
CA GLU A 404 -50.55 55.15 8.63
C GLU A 404 -49.20 54.45 9.05
N GLY A 405 -49.15 53.17 8.86
CA GLY A 405 -48.01 52.35 9.28
C GLY A 405 -46.74 52.79 8.58
N LYS A 406 -45.76 53.18 9.34
CA LYS A 406 -44.41 53.34 8.79
C LYS A 406 -43.91 52.01 8.33
N PHE A 407 -43.47 51.88 7.06
CA PHE A 407 -42.90 50.68 6.50
C PHE A 407 -41.67 50.26 7.31
N ASP A 408 -41.69 49.08 7.89
CA ASP A 408 -40.56 48.53 8.65
C ASP A 408 -39.46 48.05 7.73
N TRP A 409 -38.56 48.97 7.41
CA TRP A 409 -37.36 48.65 6.60
C TRP A 409 -36.43 47.64 7.27
N GLY A 410 -36.42 47.57 8.61
CA GLY A 410 -35.59 46.61 9.35
C GLY A 410 -36.09 45.17 9.21
N GLY A 411 -37.41 44.99 9.37
CA GLY A 411 -38.05 43.70 9.13
C GLY A 411 -37.96 43.26 7.67
N PHE A 412 -38.17 44.19 6.76
CA PHE A 412 -38.05 43.96 5.31
C PHE A 412 -36.64 43.48 4.91
N THR A 413 -35.61 44.21 5.32
CA THR A 413 -34.20 43.83 4.96
C THR A 413 -33.79 42.55 5.62
N ARG A 414 -34.16 42.30 6.88
CA ARG A 414 -33.87 41.02 7.59
C ARG A 414 -34.49 39.82 6.88
N ASN A 415 -35.76 39.90 6.51
CA ASN A 415 -36.46 38.80 5.83
C ASN A 415 -35.92 38.57 4.41
N LEU A 416 -35.55 39.66 3.72
CA LEU A 416 -34.88 39.58 2.40
C LEU A 416 -33.52 38.89 2.47
N VAL A 417 -32.69 39.27 3.45
CA VAL A 417 -31.37 38.69 3.64
C VAL A 417 -31.50 37.21 4.04
N MET A 418 -32.41 36.85 4.94
CA MET A 418 -32.64 35.41 5.31
C MET A 418 -33.12 34.58 4.13
N GLY A 419 -34.07 35.11 3.34
CA GLY A 419 -34.56 34.38 2.17
C GLY A 419 -33.47 34.21 1.10
N LEU A 420 -32.63 35.20 0.89
CA LEU A 420 -31.49 35.15 -0.01
C LEU A 420 -30.44 34.15 0.49
N ALA A 421 -30.16 34.10 1.81
CA ALA A 421 -29.22 33.16 2.40
C ALA A 421 -29.70 31.69 2.26
N VAL A 422 -30.96 31.44 2.50
CA VAL A 422 -31.56 30.09 2.33
C VAL A 422 -31.57 29.69 0.86
N GLY A 423 -31.96 30.62 -0.02
CA GLY A 423 -31.95 30.41 -1.48
C GLY A 423 -30.54 30.10 -2.00
N ALA A 424 -29.52 30.85 -1.57
CA ALA A 424 -28.12 30.64 -1.95
C ALA A 424 -27.60 29.31 -1.44
N ALA A 425 -27.96 28.91 -0.20
CA ALA A 425 -27.57 27.61 0.36
C ALA A 425 -28.19 26.43 -0.42
N CYS A 426 -29.46 26.53 -0.82
CA CYS A 426 -30.12 25.53 -1.66
C CYS A 426 -29.49 25.40 -3.04
N ILE A 427 -29.13 26.53 -3.66
CA ILE A 427 -28.46 26.54 -4.98
C ILE A 427 -27.02 26.00 -4.85
N ALA A 428 -26.27 26.38 -3.82
CA ALA A 428 -24.93 25.87 -3.57
C ALA A 428 -24.93 24.36 -3.33
N MET A 429 -25.90 23.83 -2.56
CA MET A 429 -26.04 22.38 -2.37
C MET A 429 -26.38 21.63 -3.68
N SER A 430 -27.18 22.20 -4.56
CA SER A 430 -27.48 21.58 -5.85
C SER A 430 -26.26 21.49 -6.79
N LEU A 431 -25.28 22.38 -6.61
CA LEU A 431 -24.03 22.42 -7.39
C LEU A 431 -22.92 21.53 -6.79
N LEU A 432 -22.96 21.26 -5.48
CA LEU A 432 -21.89 20.53 -4.76
C LEU A 432 -22.12 19.03 -4.65
N LEU A 433 -23.28 18.51 -5.06
CA LEU A 433 -23.60 17.08 -4.99
C LEU A 433 -23.63 16.45 -6.40
N PRO A 434 -22.49 16.00 -6.94
CA PRO A 434 -22.45 15.27 -8.20
C PRO A 434 -23.12 13.89 -7.97
N GLY A 435 -24.23 13.63 -8.64
CA GLY A 435 -24.92 12.33 -8.58
C GLY A 435 -26.41 12.39 -8.21
N ILE A 436 -26.90 13.52 -7.83
CA ILE A 436 -28.35 13.73 -7.68
C ILE A 436 -28.92 13.87 -9.09
N GLY A 437 -29.83 12.97 -9.47
CA GLY A 437 -30.48 13.01 -10.77
C GLY A 437 -31.11 14.38 -11.07
N THR A 438 -31.24 14.73 -12.33
CA THR A 438 -31.71 16.03 -12.84
C THR A 438 -33.01 16.55 -12.22
N ILE A 439 -33.90 15.65 -11.75
CA ILE A 439 -35.15 15.99 -11.07
C ILE A 439 -34.92 16.57 -9.68
N ALA A 440 -33.96 16.02 -8.91
CA ALA A 440 -33.65 16.51 -7.55
C ALA A 440 -32.88 17.84 -7.58
N ALA A 441 -32.00 18.02 -8.56
CA ALA A 441 -31.32 19.30 -8.78
C ALA A 441 -32.28 20.40 -9.21
N GLY A 442 -33.28 20.07 -10.05
CA GLY A 442 -34.35 20.98 -10.45
C GLY A 442 -35.25 21.38 -9.27
N ALA A 443 -35.57 20.43 -8.36
CA ALA A 443 -36.36 20.71 -7.17
C ALA A 443 -35.62 21.62 -6.18
N LEU A 444 -34.31 21.41 -5.99
CA LEU A 444 -33.47 22.25 -5.13
C LEU A 444 -33.31 23.68 -5.69
N MET A 445 -33.10 23.81 -6.99
CA MET A 445 -33.09 25.12 -7.64
C MET A 445 -34.45 25.81 -7.60
N GLY A 446 -35.54 25.06 -7.81
CA GLY A 446 -36.90 25.58 -7.71
C GLY A 446 -37.23 26.08 -6.29
N ALA A 447 -36.83 25.33 -5.28
CA ALA A 447 -36.96 25.73 -3.86
C ALA A 447 -36.16 27.01 -3.53
N GLY A 448 -34.91 27.10 -4.07
CA GLY A 448 -34.06 28.28 -3.89
C GLY A 448 -34.66 29.53 -4.51
N ILE A 449 -35.17 29.45 -5.75
CA ILE A 449 -35.82 30.54 -6.46
C ILE A 449 -37.17 30.90 -5.78
N GLY A 450 -37.91 29.87 -5.32
CA GLY A 450 -39.16 30.06 -4.57
C GLY A 450 -38.93 30.80 -3.22
N ALA A 451 -37.86 30.44 -2.48
CA ALA A 451 -37.50 31.11 -1.24
C ALA A 451 -37.10 32.60 -1.46
N VAL A 452 -36.37 32.89 -2.53
CA VAL A 452 -36.05 34.29 -2.88
C VAL A 452 -37.28 35.07 -3.26
N SER A 453 -38.18 34.53 -4.08
CA SER A 453 -39.44 35.22 -4.47
C SER A 453 -40.38 35.38 -3.28
N ALA A 454 -40.52 34.39 -2.40
CA ALA A 454 -41.33 34.45 -1.19
C ALA A 454 -40.78 35.48 -0.19
N SER A 455 -39.47 35.62 -0.06
CA SER A 455 -38.85 36.64 0.79
C SER A 455 -39.08 38.07 0.29
N VAL A 456 -39.11 38.29 -1.02
CA VAL A 456 -39.41 39.62 -1.61
C VAL A 456 -40.85 39.98 -1.39
N THR A 457 -41.80 39.04 -1.60
CA THR A 457 -43.23 39.26 -1.38
C THR A 457 -43.61 39.34 0.11
N GLY A 458 -43.02 38.45 0.94
CA GLY A 458 -43.26 38.47 2.41
C GLY A 458 -42.66 39.73 3.09
N ALA A 459 -41.48 40.19 2.63
CA ALA A 459 -40.89 41.43 3.13
C ALA A 459 -41.75 42.66 2.79
N GLY A 460 -42.40 42.66 1.62
CA GLY A 460 -43.34 43.73 1.26
C GLY A 460 -44.59 43.76 2.14
N MET A 461 -45.04 42.63 2.65
CA MET A 461 -46.21 42.54 3.53
C MET A 461 -45.90 42.77 5.02
N CYS A 462 -44.73 42.32 5.52
CA CYS A 462 -44.29 42.62 6.89
C CYS A 462 -43.89 44.07 7.12
N GLY A 463 -43.78 44.89 6.08
CA GLY A 463 -43.45 46.29 6.18
C GLY A 463 -44.62 47.18 6.64
N VAL A 464 -45.83 46.64 6.75
CA VAL A 464 -46.99 47.36 7.26
C VAL A 464 -47.23 46.93 8.71
N GLN A 465 -46.54 47.53 9.67
CA GLN A 465 -46.84 47.35 11.09
C GLN A 465 -48.20 47.99 11.40
N ARG A 466 -49.16 47.16 11.80
CA ARG A 466 -50.27 47.63 12.63
C ARG A 466 -49.79 47.60 14.08
N LYS A 467 -49.67 48.77 14.69
CA LYS A 467 -49.56 48.85 16.15
C LYS A 467 -50.81 48.31 16.82
N PRO A 468 -50.64 47.69 18.01
CA PRO A 468 -51.73 47.04 18.75
C PRO A 468 -52.80 47.99 19.16
#